data_90e35b8411cd0c2e968f51f0ac436fb0
#
_entry.id   90e35b8411cd0c2e968f51f0ac436fb0
#
_cell.length_a   1.000
_cell.length_b   1.000
_cell.length_c   1.000
_cell.angle_alpha   90.00
_cell.angle_beta   90.00
_cell.angle_gamma   90.00
#
_symmetry.space_group_name_H-M   'P 1'
#
loop_
_entity.id
_entity.type
_entity.pdbx_description
1 polymer ?
#
loop_
_entity_poly.entity_id
_entity_poly.type
_entity_poly.pdbx_seq_one_letter_code
_entity_poly.pdbx_strand_id
1 'polypeptide(L)'
;MSTQWAYAILIAAAALAIARVIMTINKARKQARHDDWDSQLVKNLRAAGGNAFTPYEVDFFFTLPDEASCGSLRGTLEPEGFAVESRVATGEAASGYSVHARKHLRVTVSEMQEYSQRFRALAEQHGGFYDGWMTDPSRT
;
A
#
# COMPACT_ATOMS: atom_id res chain seq x y z
N MET A 1 24.47 -36.21 -27.47
CA MET A 1 23.12 -35.96 -26.92
C MET A 1 23.11 -35.20 -25.62
N SER A 2 24.08 -35.38 -24.76
CA SER A 2 24.12 -34.71 -23.42
C SER A 2 24.47 -33.23 -23.45
N THR A 3 25.20 -32.75 -24.45
CA THR A 3 25.74 -31.37 -24.47
C THR A 3 24.66 -30.33 -24.80
N GLN A 4 23.72 -30.64 -25.66
CA GLN A 4 22.64 -29.72 -26.02
C GLN A 4 21.65 -29.50 -24.88
N TRP A 5 21.37 -30.52 -24.11
CA TRP A 5 20.51 -30.42 -22.92
C TRP A 5 21.15 -29.60 -21.79
N ALA A 6 22.47 -29.72 -21.63
CA ALA A 6 23.22 -28.94 -20.68
C ALA A 6 23.17 -27.43 -20.98
N TYR A 7 23.28 -27.06 -22.25
CA TYR A 7 23.13 -25.65 -22.65
C TYR A 7 21.72 -25.13 -22.48
N ALA A 8 20.70 -25.92 -22.76
CA ALA A 8 19.30 -25.56 -22.55
C ALA A 8 18.99 -25.29 -21.06
N ILE A 9 19.51 -26.12 -20.16
CA ILE A 9 19.35 -25.95 -18.72
C ILE A 9 20.09 -24.70 -18.23
N LEU A 10 21.29 -24.44 -18.72
CA LEU A 10 22.06 -23.24 -18.39
C LEU A 10 21.36 -21.96 -18.82
N ILE A 11 20.80 -21.94 -20.02
CA ILE A 11 20.05 -20.79 -20.55
C ILE A 11 18.78 -20.57 -19.75
N ALA A 12 18.05 -21.62 -19.40
CA ALA A 12 16.85 -21.54 -18.57
C ALA A 12 17.16 -21.02 -17.14
N ALA A 13 18.25 -21.49 -16.55
CA ALA A 13 18.70 -21.03 -15.22
C ALA A 13 19.12 -19.55 -15.26
N ALA A 14 19.84 -19.13 -16.30
CA ALA A 14 20.22 -17.73 -16.48
C ALA A 14 19.00 -16.81 -16.68
N ALA A 15 18.02 -17.24 -17.47
CA ALA A 15 16.78 -16.49 -17.70
C ALA A 15 15.98 -16.32 -16.41
N LEU A 16 15.88 -17.36 -15.58
CA LEU A 16 15.22 -17.30 -14.26
C LEU A 16 15.96 -16.35 -13.30
N ALA A 17 17.27 -16.37 -13.28
CA ALA A 17 18.07 -15.47 -12.45
C ALA A 17 17.87 -14.00 -12.86
N ILE A 18 17.87 -13.72 -14.15
CA ILE A 18 17.63 -12.37 -14.69
C ILE A 18 16.20 -11.90 -14.34
N ALA A 19 15.20 -12.76 -14.53
CA ALA A 19 13.82 -12.43 -14.17
C ALA A 19 13.66 -12.09 -12.69
N ARG A 20 14.31 -12.83 -11.79
CA ARG A 20 14.34 -12.54 -10.35
C ARG A 20 14.97 -11.19 -10.03
N VAL A 21 16.09 -10.88 -10.66
CA VAL A 21 16.80 -9.60 -10.48
C VAL A 21 15.90 -8.45 -10.95
N ILE A 22 15.26 -8.57 -12.12
CA ILE A 22 14.36 -7.55 -12.64
C ILE A 22 13.16 -7.36 -11.70
N MET A 23 12.55 -8.43 -11.20
CA MET A 23 11.46 -8.35 -10.22
C MET A 23 11.89 -7.64 -8.93
N THR A 24 13.08 -7.94 -8.42
CA THR A 24 13.62 -7.32 -7.21
C THR A 24 13.88 -5.82 -7.43
N ILE A 25 14.46 -5.43 -8.55
CA ILE A 25 14.71 -4.03 -8.90
C ILE A 25 13.38 -3.27 -9.06
N ASN A 26 12.40 -3.85 -9.74
CA ASN A 26 11.10 -3.24 -9.92
C ASN A 26 10.35 -3.07 -8.59
N LYS A 27 10.45 -4.05 -7.69
CA LYS A 27 9.89 -3.96 -6.35
C LYS A 27 10.56 -2.85 -5.54
N ALA A 28 11.89 -2.77 -5.57
CA ALA A 28 12.65 -1.73 -4.88
C ALA A 28 12.33 -0.33 -5.42
N ARG A 29 12.19 -0.17 -6.74
CA ARG A 29 11.80 1.11 -7.37
C ARG A 29 10.39 1.53 -6.99
N LYS A 30 9.43 0.60 -6.97
CA LYS A 30 8.07 0.87 -6.50
C LYS A 30 8.07 1.30 -5.03
N GLN A 31 8.84 0.62 -4.19
CA GLN A 31 8.97 0.96 -2.78
C GLN A 31 9.53 2.37 -2.58
N ALA A 32 10.64 2.70 -3.25
CA ALA A 32 11.24 4.04 -3.19
C ALA A 32 10.27 5.15 -3.59
N ARG A 33 9.46 4.94 -4.64
CA ARG A 33 8.44 5.91 -5.07
C ARG A 33 7.37 6.13 -4.01
N HIS A 34 6.95 5.09 -3.31
CA HIS A 34 5.96 5.20 -2.24
C HIS A 34 6.54 5.87 -0.98
N ASP A 35 7.79 5.58 -0.65
CA ASP A 35 8.47 6.22 0.47
C ASP A 35 8.64 7.73 0.21
N ASP A 36 8.93 8.12 -1.03
CA ASP A 36 8.97 9.53 -1.45
C ASP A 36 7.61 10.20 -1.34
N TRP A 37 6.54 9.49 -1.70
CA TRP A 37 5.17 9.99 -1.58
C TRP A 37 4.80 10.26 -0.13
N ASP A 38 5.04 9.30 0.77
CA ASP A 38 4.79 9.47 2.20
C ASP A 38 5.58 10.65 2.78
N SER A 39 6.86 10.77 2.42
CA SER A 39 7.71 11.89 2.83
C SER A 39 7.14 13.23 2.35
N GLN A 40 6.66 13.31 1.12
CA GLN A 40 6.09 14.52 0.56
C GLN A 40 4.79 14.92 1.25
N LEU A 41 3.91 13.96 1.54
CA LEU A 41 2.67 14.22 2.27
C LEU A 41 2.93 14.72 3.69
N VAL A 42 3.90 14.14 4.40
CA VAL A 42 4.30 14.63 5.73
C VAL A 42 4.86 16.04 5.65
N LYS A 43 5.69 16.35 4.67
CA LYS A 43 6.20 17.72 4.44
C LYS A 43 5.06 18.71 4.19
N ASN A 44 4.09 18.32 3.38
CA ASN A 44 2.91 19.16 3.10
C ASN A 44 2.10 19.42 4.37
N LEU A 45 1.92 18.42 5.23
CA LEU A 45 1.25 18.60 6.51
C LEU A 45 2.01 19.59 7.41
N ARG A 46 3.34 19.49 7.49
CA ARG A 46 4.18 20.43 8.27
C ARG A 46 4.07 21.85 7.72
N ALA A 47 4.11 22.02 6.40
CA ALA A 47 3.95 23.30 5.75
C ALA A 47 2.56 23.93 6.00
N ALA A 48 1.53 23.11 6.17
CA ALA A 48 0.17 23.54 6.51
C ALA A 48 -0.06 23.79 8.01
N GLY A 49 0.99 23.75 8.84
CA GLY A 49 0.93 24.02 10.28
C GLY A 49 0.85 22.79 11.18
N GLY A 50 0.90 21.57 10.61
CA GLY A 50 0.92 20.33 11.38
C GLY A 50 2.23 20.10 12.12
N ASN A 51 2.21 19.25 13.15
CA ASN A 51 3.38 18.89 13.94
C ASN A 51 3.43 17.38 14.23
N ALA A 52 4.63 16.89 14.67
CA ALA A 52 4.87 15.47 14.92
C ALA A 52 4.28 14.93 16.23
N PHE A 53 3.83 15.81 17.12
CA PHE A 53 3.41 15.45 18.48
C PHE A 53 1.90 15.37 18.65
N THR A 54 1.15 16.10 17.82
CA THR A 54 -0.31 16.11 17.85
C THR A 54 -0.86 14.99 16.98
N PRO A 55 -1.75 14.10 17.49
CA PRO A 55 -2.45 13.15 16.66
C PRO A 55 -3.43 13.85 15.70
N TYR A 56 -3.45 13.40 14.45
CA TYR A 56 -4.40 13.84 13.43
C TYR A 56 -5.27 12.68 12.98
N GLU A 57 -6.48 12.98 12.55
CA GLU A 57 -7.32 11.99 11.89
C GLU A 57 -6.75 11.69 10.50
N VAL A 58 -6.32 10.46 10.30
CA VAL A 58 -5.74 10.00 9.03
C VAL A 58 -6.69 9.02 8.37
N ASP A 59 -6.98 9.28 7.10
CA ASP A 59 -7.76 8.41 6.23
C ASP A 59 -6.82 7.59 5.36
N PHE A 60 -6.99 6.26 5.38
CA PHE A 60 -6.29 5.31 4.51
C PHE A 60 -7.28 4.74 3.49
N PHE A 61 -6.86 4.64 2.23
CA PHE A 61 -7.73 4.28 1.12
C PHE A 61 -7.28 2.98 0.47
N PHE A 62 -8.26 2.10 0.24
CA PHE A 62 -8.05 0.81 -0.41
C PHE A 62 -9.08 0.61 -1.52
N THR A 63 -8.70 -0.14 -2.55
CA THR A 63 -9.60 -0.68 -3.56
C THR A 63 -9.54 -2.19 -3.49
N LEU A 64 -10.68 -2.84 -3.23
CA LEU A 64 -10.79 -4.30 -3.09
C LEU A 64 -11.77 -4.88 -4.11
N PRO A 65 -11.58 -6.16 -4.53
CA PRO A 65 -12.36 -6.74 -5.62
C PRO A 65 -13.78 -7.15 -5.23
N ASP A 66 -14.02 -7.50 -3.96
CA ASP A 66 -15.28 -8.07 -3.51
C ASP A 66 -15.61 -7.70 -2.06
N GLU A 67 -16.83 -7.98 -1.65
CA GLU A 67 -17.34 -7.69 -0.32
C GLU A 67 -16.68 -8.57 0.77
N ALA A 68 -16.34 -9.80 0.44
CA ALA A 68 -15.65 -10.71 1.37
C ALA A 68 -14.26 -10.18 1.74
N SER A 69 -13.52 -9.63 0.78
CA SER A 69 -12.24 -8.96 1.02
C SER A 69 -12.39 -7.72 1.90
N CYS A 70 -13.44 -6.93 1.69
CA CYS A 70 -13.77 -5.79 2.56
C CYS A 70 -14.04 -6.23 4.00
N GLY A 71 -14.80 -7.29 4.21
CA GLY A 71 -15.08 -7.86 5.52
C GLY A 71 -13.81 -8.38 6.21
N SER A 72 -12.92 -9.03 5.47
CA SER A 72 -11.62 -9.51 5.99
C SER A 72 -10.71 -8.35 6.40
N LEU A 73 -10.62 -7.32 5.59
CA LEU A 73 -9.85 -6.11 5.91
C LEU A 73 -10.39 -5.42 7.16
N ARG A 74 -11.70 -5.27 7.25
CA ARG A 74 -12.39 -4.72 8.43
C ARG A 74 -12.06 -5.52 9.68
N GLY A 75 -12.16 -6.84 9.62
CA GLY A 75 -11.83 -7.74 10.73
C GLY A 75 -10.39 -7.66 11.20
N THR A 76 -9.48 -7.24 10.33
CA THR A 76 -8.07 -7.02 10.66
C THR A 76 -7.84 -5.64 11.28
N LEU A 77 -8.49 -4.59 10.78
CA LEU A 77 -8.21 -3.21 11.16
C LEU A 77 -9.06 -2.69 12.34
N GLU A 78 -10.32 -3.07 12.45
CA GLU A 78 -11.17 -2.60 13.55
C GLU A 78 -10.62 -2.94 14.95
N PRO A 79 -10.07 -4.14 15.20
CA PRO A 79 -9.45 -4.46 16.49
C PRO A 79 -8.23 -3.57 16.83
N GLU A 80 -7.61 -2.96 15.83
CA GLU A 80 -6.48 -2.04 15.98
C GLU A 80 -6.92 -0.58 16.20
N GLY A 81 -8.23 -0.33 16.24
CA GLY A 81 -8.79 0.99 16.48
C GLY A 81 -9.13 1.80 15.24
N PHE A 82 -9.13 1.18 14.06
CA PHE A 82 -9.58 1.84 12.83
C PHE A 82 -11.09 1.81 12.70
N ALA A 83 -11.67 2.93 12.27
CA ALA A 83 -13.04 2.97 11.76
C ALA A 83 -13.01 2.65 10.28
N VAL A 84 -13.66 1.56 9.87
CA VAL A 84 -13.60 1.07 8.49
C VAL A 84 -14.97 1.20 7.82
N GLU A 85 -14.99 1.89 6.69
CA GLU A 85 -16.17 2.04 5.82
C GLU A 85 -15.87 1.50 4.43
N SER A 86 -16.84 0.81 3.84
CA SER A 86 -16.74 0.31 2.47
C SER A 86 -17.91 0.77 1.63
N ARG A 87 -17.64 1.12 0.37
CA ARG A 87 -18.64 1.52 -0.62
C ARG A 87 -18.37 0.85 -1.94
N VAL A 88 -19.42 0.59 -2.71
CA VAL A 88 -19.27 0.16 -4.10
C VAL A 88 -18.57 1.29 -4.87
N ALA A 89 -17.51 0.95 -5.60
CA ALA A 89 -16.81 1.92 -6.43
C ALA A 89 -17.74 2.43 -7.54
N THR A 90 -17.75 3.74 -7.76
CA THR A 90 -18.61 4.42 -8.75
C THR A 90 -17.77 5.03 -9.86
N GLY A 91 -18.25 4.93 -11.10
CA GLY A 91 -17.62 5.47 -12.31
C GLY A 91 -17.54 4.44 -13.44
N GLU A 92 -17.38 4.90 -14.68
CA GLU A 92 -17.40 4.04 -15.88
C GLU A 92 -16.27 3.00 -15.91
N ALA A 93 -15.13 3.29 -15.28
CA ALA A 93 -13.99 2.38 -15.18
C ALA A 93 -13.83 1.74 -13.80
N ALA A 94 -14.74 2.02 -12.85
CA ALA A 94 -14.62 1.54 -11.49
C ALA A 94 -15.18 0.12 -11.36
N SER A 95 -14.38 -0.78 -10.83
CA SER A 95 -14.80 -2.13 -10.45
C SER A 95 -14.38 -2.41 -9.00
N GLY A 96 -15.26 -3.10 -8.26
CA GLY A 96 -15.01 -3.48 -6.88
C GLY A 96 -15.50 -2.47 -5.84
N TYR A 97 -14.77 -2.37 -4.74
CA TYR A 97 -15.14 -1.61 -3.55
C TYR A 97 -14.07 -0.62 -3.17
N SER A 98 -14.47 0.58 -2.78
CA SER A 98 -13.61 1.57 -2.15
C SER A 98 -13.72 1.45 -0.63
N VAL A 99 -12.61 1.31 0.06
CA VAL A 99 -12.55 1.15 1.52
C VAL A 99 -11.77 2.28 2.14
N HIS A 100 -12.34 2.91 3.16
CA HIS A 100 -11.70 3.94 3.96
C HIS A 100 -11.47 3.40 5.38
N ALA A 101 -10.24 3.44 5.84
CA ALA A 101 -9.88 3.16 7.22
C ALA A 101 -9.37 4.45 7.88
N ARG A 102 -9.95 4.82 9.01
CA ARG A 102 -9.70 6.10 9.69
C ARG A 102 -9.23 5.87 11.10
N LYS A 103 -8.17 6.58 11.48
CA LYS A 103 -7.64 6.53 12.85
C LYS A 103 -6.92 7.83 13.18
N HIS A 104 -6.99 8.23 14.46
CA HIS A 104 -6.15 9.29 15.00
C HIS A 104 -4.76 8.74 15.31
N LEU A 105 -3.73 9.33 14.72
CA LEU A 105 -2.34 8.94 14.95
C LEU A 105 -1.37 10.08 14.68
N ARG A 106 -0.19 9.99 15.25
CA ARG A 106 0.90 10.92 14.94
C ARG A 106 1.41 10.66 13.53
N VAL A 107 1.65 11.74 12.80
CA VAL A 107 2.09 11.66 11.41
C VAL A 107 3.57 11.99 11.33
N THR A 108 4.39 10.95 11.30
CA THR A 108 5.83 11.03 11.04
C THR A 108 6.17 10.25 9.78
N VAL A 109 7.29 10.58 9.14
CA VAL A 109 7.71 9.89 7.90
C VAL A 109 7.86 8.38 8.14
N SER A 110 8.54 7.98 9.21
CA SER A 110 8.78 6.56 9.50
C SER A 110 7.49 5.79 9.80
N GLU A 111 6.60 6.34 10.61
CA GLU A 111 5.32 5.70 10.94
C GLU A 111 4.44 5.56 9.69
N MET A 112 4.37 6.60 8.86
CA MET A 112 3.55 6.56 7.64
C MET A 112 4.13 5.60 6.60
N GLN A 113 5.45 5.50 6.48
CA GLN A 113 6.09 4.50 5.62
C GLN A 113 5.81 3.07 6.09
N GLU A 114 5.83 2.80 7.39
CA GLU A 114 5.46 1.48 7.95
C GLU A 114 4.00 1.13 7.64
N TYR A 115 3.07 2.06 7.84
CA TYR A 115 1.66 1.86 7.49
C TYR A 115 1.49 1.59 5.99
N SER A 116 2.11 2.39 5.14
CA SER A 116 2.01 2.22 3.69
C SER A 116 2.55 0.88 3.21
N GLN A 117 3.67 0.43 3.75
CA GLN A 117 4.25 -0.89 3.43
C GLN A 117 3.33 -2.02 3.86
N ARG A 118 2.84 -1.96 5.10
CA ARG A 118 1.95 -2.96 5.66
C ARG A 118 0.61 -3.02 4.92
N PHE A 119 0.01 -1.88 4.64
CA PHE A 119 -1.30 -1.80 3.99
C PHE A 119 -1.24 -2.18 2.52
N ARG A 120 -0.13 -1.93 1.86
CA ARG A 120 0.10 -2.42 0.49
C ARG A 120 0.16 -3.94 0.45
N ALA A 121 0.90 -4.56 1.36
CA ALA A 121 0.96 -6.01 1.48
C ALA A 121 -0.42 -6.61 1.85
N LEU A 122 -1.14 -5.96 2.76
CA LEU A 122 -2.48 -6.38 3.18
C LEU A 122 -3.49 -6.31 2.03
N ALA A 123 -3.48 -5.23 1.24
CA ALA A 123 -4.33 -5.10 0.06
C ALA A 123 -4.02 -6.15 -0.99
N GLU A 124 -2.75 -6.43 -1.25
CA GLU A 124 -2.31 -7.48 -2.18
C GLU A 124 -2.78 -8.88 -1.75
N GLN A 125 -2.79 -9.18 -0.44
CA GLN A 125 -3.33 -10.43 0.10
C GLN A 125 -4.81 -10.63 -0.21
N HIS A 126 -5.55 -9.55 -0.35
CA HIS A 126 -6.99 -9.55 -0.67
C HIS A 126 -7.28 -9.30 -2.17
N GLY A 127 -6.24 -9.31 -3.00
CA GLY A 127 -6.38 -9.12 -4.45
C GLY A 127 -6.69 -7.69 -4.88
N GLY A 128 -6.43 -6.71 -4.02
CA GLY A 128 -6.71 -5.30 -4.27
C GLY A 128 -5.47 -4.41 -4.22
N PHE A 129 -5.71 -3.12 -4.02
CA PHE A 129 -4.68 -2.09 -4.01
C PHE A 129 -4.84 -1.19 -2.78
N TYR A 130 -3.70 -0.73 -2.26
CA TYR A 130 -3.64 0.37 -1.33
C TYR A 130 -3.40 1.67 -2.11
N ASP A 131 -4.33 2.62 -1.98
CA ASP A 131 -4.33 3.84 -2.79
C ASP A 131 -3.63 5.03 -2.12
N GLY A 132 -3.27 4.92 -0.85
CA GLY A 132 -2.58 5.96 -0.11
C GLY A 132 -3.35 6.45 1.12
N TRP A 133 -2.89 7.54 1.69
CA TRP A 133 -3.50 8.17 2.86
C TRP A 133 -3.60 9.67 2.68
N MET A 134 -4.47 10.29 3.45
CA MET A 134 -4.52 11.75 3.56
C MET A 134 -4.92 12.18 4.97
N THR A 135 -4.58 13.40 5.32
CA THR A 135 -4.98 14.03 6.58
C THR A 135 -5.15 15.53 6.38
N ASP A 136 -5.91 16.13 7.26
CA ASP A 136 -6.13 17.57 7.31
C ASP A 136 -5.66 18.09 8.68
N PRO A 137 -4.75 19.08 8.74
CA PRO A 137 -4.26 19.62 10.02
C PRO A 137 -5.34 20.29 10.86
N SER A 138 -6.50 20.63 10.31
CA SER A 138 -7.66 21.13 11.04
C SER A 138 -8.47 20.03 11.77
N ARG A 139 -8.20 18.77 11.45
CA ARG A 139 -8.92 17.59 12.01
C ARG A 139 -8.04 16.86 13.03
N THR A 140 -8.02 17.37 14.22
CA THR A 140 -7.31 16.79 15.36
C THR A 140 -8.22 15.99 16.27
#